data_9cd7be2ac0ab0dc34dd3fba1f11abe3c
#
_entry.id   9cd7be2ac0ab0dc34dd3fba1f11abe3c
#
_cell.length_a   1.000
_cell.length_b   1.000
_cell.length_c   1.000
_cell.angle_alpha   90.00
_cell.angle_beta   90.00
_cell.angle_gamma   90.00
#
_symmetry.space_group_name_H-M   'P 1'
#
loop_
_entity.id
_entity.type
_entity.pdbx_description
1 polymer ?
#
loop_
_entity_poly.entity_id
_entity_poly.type
_entity_poly.pdbx_seq_one_letter_code
_entity_poly.pdbx_strand_id
1 'polypeptide(L)'
;MKNATFRQLRVFNEVARQLSFVRAAENLHLTPPAVTMQIKELESQVGMPLFDRSGKKVSLTTTGEYMVVYARKILALLKDAEDASARLQRAEIGLLTVGMVSTAKYFMMRMLSDFRARHAGVDIRVCTGNREQLIKMLQNNEVDIAVMGQPPTELQTRAEPFAAHPLVFVAATDHPLAEREQLTVDDLRPYEFIVREQGSGTRAAMQKFFADHRVEPRLQMQVNSNETLKQAVMAGLGLGFVSLHTIGSELDHGQIAILDVQSTPVFRVWNMVHTLSKVLSPAAEAFRYEILENGEQFLATKFGHHLVLP
;
A
#
# COMPACT_ATOMS: atom_id res chain seq x y z
N MET A 1 -1.31 18.52 -29.40
CA MET A 1 -1.99 18.54 -28.07
C MET A 1 -2.42 19.93 -27.56
N LYS A 2 -2.29 21.02 -28.34
CA LYS A 2 -2.61 22.38 -27.84
C LYS A 2 -4.08 22.58 -27.39
N ASN A 3 -4.99 21.75 -27.85
CA ASN A 3 -6.44 21.88 -27.57
C ASN A 3 -7.03 20.68 -26.80
N ALA A 4 -6.19 19.80 -26.22
CA ALA A 4 -6.68 18.70 -25.41
C ALA A 4 -7.34 19.21 -24.12
N THR A 5 -8.54 18.71 -23.83
CA THR A 5 -9.33 19.14 -22.67
C THR A 5 -9.14 18.17 -21.51
N PHE A 6 -9.30 18.65 -20.27
CA PHE A 6 -9.32 17.79 -19.08
C PHE A 6 -10.41 16.72 -19.15
N ARG A 7 -11.55 17.03 -19.82
CA ARG A 7 -12.62 16.07 -20.04
C ARG A 7 -12.15 14.90 -20.91
N GLN A 8 -11.42 15.17 -21.98
CA GLN A 8 -10.84 14.14 -22.84
C GLN A 8 -9.83 13.28 -22.10
N LEU A 9 -8.97 13.90 -21.25
CA LEU A 9 -8.01 13.16 -20.42
C LEU A 9 -8.71 12.27 -19.37
N ARG A 10 -9.81 12.75 -18.76
CA ARG A 10 -10.62 11.93 -17.83
C ARG A 10 -11.25 10.72 -18.54
N VAL A 11 -11.85 10.95 -19.71
CA VAL A 11 -12.42 9.87 -20.53
C VAL A 11 -11.35 8.87 -20.94
N PHE A 12 -10.21 9.34 -21.42
CA PHE A 12 -9.08 8.50 -21.81
C PHE A 12 -8.58 7.65 -20.64
N ASN A 13 -8.36 8.25 -19.47
CA ASN A 13 -7.88 7.53 -18.28
C ASN A 13 -8.89 6.46 -17.84
N GLU A 14 -10.19 6.72 -17.92
CA GLU A 14 -11.22 5.74 -17.56
C GLU A 14 -11.29 4.59 -18.56
N VAL A 15 -11.23 4.86 -19.87
CA VAL A 15 -11.16 3.79 -20.89
C VAL A 15 -9.89 2.95 -20.72
N ALA A 16 -8.75 3.58 -20.41
CA ALA A 16 -7.50 2.88 -20.15
C ALA A 16 -7.57 1.99 -18.89
N ARG A 17 -8.31 2.40 -17.88
CA ARG A 17 -8.54 1.61 -16.65
C ARG A 17 -9.43 0.40 -16.89
N GLN A 18 -10.51 0.58 -17.65
CA GLN A 18 -11.52 -0.46 -17.88
C GLN A 18 -11.18 -1.38 -19.08
N LEU A 19 -10.32 -0.93 -19.98
CA LEU A 19 -10.08 -1.53 -21.30
C LEU A 19 -11.40 -1.84 -22.03
N SER A 20 -12.41 -0.97 -21.80
CA SER A 20 -13.76 -1.10 -22.33
C SER A 20 -14.43 0.28 -22.46
N PHE A 21 -14.82 0.64 -23.67
CA PHE A 21 -15.53 1.89 -23.93
C PHE A 21 -16.93 1.91 -23.31
N VAL A 22 -17.59 0.78 -23.23
CA VAL A 22 -18.94 0.65 -22.65
C VAL A 22 -18.87 0.84 -21.14
N ARG A 23 -17.98 0.12 -20.44
CA ARG A 23 -17.81 0.27 -18.99
C ARG A 23 -17.33 1.66 -18.60
N ALA A 24 -16.45 2.26 -19.40
CA ALA A 24 -16.02 3.63 -19.17
C ALA A 24 -17.17 4.63 -19.32
N ALA A 25 -18.05 4.42 -20.30
CA ALA A 25 -19.24 5.24 -20.49
C ALA A 25 -20.20 5.14 -19.30
N GLU A 26 -20.47 3.94 -18.81
CA GLU A 26 -21.28 3.70 -17.61
C GLU A 26 -20.70 4.43 -16.38
N ASN A 27 -19.40 4.27 -16.11
CA ASN A 27 -18.74 4.88 -14.96
C ASN A 27 -18.68 6.42 -15.03
N LEU A 28 -18.66 6.97 -16.24
CA LEU A 28 -18.63 8.42 -16.45
C LEU A 28 -20.02 9.03 -16.68
N HIS A 29 -21.09 8.24 -16.61
CA HIS A 29 -22.45 8.65 -16.94
C HIS A 29 -22.56 9.29 -18.33
N LEU A 30 -21.86 8.69 -19.30
CA LEU A 30 -21.85 9.11 -20.71
C LEU A 30 -22.42 7.99 -21.59
N THR A 31 -22.70 8.34 -22.85
CA THR A 31 -23.01 7.32 -23.86
C THR A 31 -21.74 6.76 -24.50
N PRO A 32 -21.72 5.49 -24.93
CA PRO A 32 -20.54 4.91 -25.60
C PRO A 32 -20.11 5.68 -26.89
N PRO A 33 -21.03 6.21 -27.72
CA PRO A 33 -20.63 7.09 -28.81
C PRO A 33 -19.92 8.36 -28.35
N ALA A 34 -20.37 8.99 -27.26
CA ALA A 34 -19.74 10.20 -26.73
C ALA A 34 -18.30 9.90 -26.23
N VAL A 35 -18.09 8.78 -25.52
CA VAL A 35 -16.75 8.32 -25.12
C VAL A 35 -15.87 8.09 -26.35
N THR A 36 -16.39 7.40 -27.36
CA THR A 36 -15.65 7.14 -28.59
C THR A 36 -15.24 8.42 -29.31
N MET A 37 -16.14 9.42 -29.37
CA MET A 37 -15.86 10.71 -29.96
C MET A 37 -14.75 11.46 -29.23
N GLN A 38 -14.81 11.52 -27.87
CA GLN A 38 -13.79 12.18 -27.07
C GLN A 38 -12.41 11.53 -27.23
N ILE A 39 -12.35 10.20 -27.35
CA ILE A 39 -11.08 9.49 -27.61
C ILE A 39 -10.54 9.79 -29.00
N LYS A 40 -11.41 9.77 -30.06
CA LYS A 40 -10.98 10.09 -31.43
C LYS A 40 -10.45 11.52 -31.54
N GLU A 41 -11.09 12.48 -30.89
CA GLU A 41 -10.61 13.86 -30.83
C GLU A 41 -9.25 13.96 -30.14
N LEU A 42 -9.05 13.26 -29.03
CA LEU A 42 -7.76 13.22 -28.35
C LEU A 42 -6.68 12.56 -29.22
N GLU A 43 -6.98 11.43 -29.85
CA GLU A 43 -6.09 10.74 -30.79
C GLU A 43 -5.70 11.64 -31.95
N SER A 44 -6.65 12.38 -32.51
CA SER A 44 -6.39 13.39 -33.57
C SER A 44 -5.44 14.49 -33.11
N GLN A 45 -5.54 14.93 -31.86
CA GLN A 45 -4.68 15.99 -31.32
C GLN A 45 -3.29 15.48 -30.95
N VAL A 46 -3.19 14.21 -30.54
CA VAL A 46 -1.92 13.52 -30.28
C VAL A 46 -1.23 13.17 -31.60
N GLY A 47 -2.01 12.96 -32.67
CA GLY A 47 -1.53 12.55 -34.00
C GLY A 47 -1.24 11.05 -34.11
N MET A 48 -1.60 10.26 -33.09
CA MET A 48 -1.36 8.82 -33.03
C MET A 48 -2.50 8.12 -32.30
N PRO A 49 -2.85 6.86 -32.65
CA PRO A 49 -3.83 6.09 -31.93
C PRO A 49 -3.34 5.78 -30.51
N LEU A 50 -4.22 5.88 -29.53
CA LEU A 50 -3.95 5.58 -28.11
C LEU A 50 -4.45 4.18 -27.72
N PHE A 51 -5.42 3.65 -28.48
CA PHE A 51 -5.95 2.30 -28.29
C PHE A 51 -5.82 1.47 -29.55
N ASP A 52 -5.43 0.21 -29.37
CA ASP A 52 -5.57 -0.81 -30.40
C ASP A 52 -6.97 -1.45 -30.29
N ARG A 53 -7.67 -1.48 -31.43
CA ARG A 53 -9.05 -1.98 -31.59
C ARG A 53 -9.11 -3.09 -32.64
N SER A 54 -7.96 -3.56 -33.13
CA SER A 54 -7.89 -4.55 -34.21
C SER A 54 -8.30 -5.97 -33.76
N GLY A 55 -8.31 -6.23 -32.44
CA GLY A 55 -8.66 -7.50 -31.85
C GLY A 55 -10.04 -7.54 -31.19
N LYS A 56 -10.37 -8.71 -30.60
CA LYS A 56 -11.59 -8.89 -29.77
C LYS A 56 -11.56 -8.08 -28.45
N LYS A 57 -10.41 -7.55 -28.06
CA LYS A 57 -10.21 -6.80 -26.81
C LYS A 57 -9.56 -5.46 -27.13
N VAL A 58 -9.97 -4.43 -26.40
CA VAL A 58 -9.32 -3.12 -26.41
C VAL A 58 -8.04 -3.19 -25.60
N SER A 59 -6.92 -2.74 -26.15
CA SER A 59 -5.65 -2.57 -25.44
C SER A 59 -5.05 -1.20 -25.71
N LEU A 60 -4.12 -0.76 -24.88
CA LEU A 60 -3.36 0.45 -25.13
C LEU A 60 -2.32 0.20 -26.23
N THR A 61 -2.07 1.21 -27.05
CA THR A 61 -0.86 1.27 -27.87
C THR A 61 0.33 1.72 -27.01
N THR A 62 1.56 1.59 -27.49
CA THR A 62 2.75 2.15 -26.83
C THR A 62 2.57 3.63 -26.53
N THR A 63 2.01 4.42 -27.49
CA THR A 63 1.68 5.84 -27.27
C THR A 63 0.63 6.00 -26.18
N GLY A 64 -0.37 5.11 -26.15
CA GLY A 64 -1.41 5.08 -25.11
C GLY A 64 -0.84 4.82 -23.71
N GLU A 65 0.11 3.91 -23.56
CA GLU A 65 0.77 3.61 -22.29
C GLU A 65 1.53 4.84 -21.74
N TYR A 66 2.33 5.50 -22.60
CA TYR A 66 2.98 6.75 -22.22
C TYR A 66 1.95 7.83 -21.85
N MET A 67 0.91 7.95 -22.66
CA MET A 67 -0.11 8.99 -22.50
C MET A 67 -0.92 8.81 -21.20
N VAL A 68 -1.19 7.57 -20.75
CA VAL A 68 -1.87 7.28 -19.47
C VAL A 68 -1.08 7.85 -18.28
N VAL A 69 0.25 7.68 -18.29
CA VAL A 69 1.11 8.21 -17.22
C VAL A 69 0.99 9.74 -17.14
N TYR A 70 1.07 10.42 -18.28
CA TYR A 70 0.95 11.88 -18.31
C TYR A 70 -0.46 12.37 -18.00
N ALA A 71 -1.50 11.71 -18.54
CA ALA A 71 -2.89 12.06 -18.27
C ALA A 71 -3.21 11.99 -16.76
N ARG A 72 -2.73 10.93 -16.07
CA ARG A 72 -2.89 10.79 -14.61
C ARG A 72 -2.20 11.93 -13.86
N LYS A 73 -0.96 12.27 -14.24
CA LYS A 73 -0.22 13.39 -13.61
C LYS A 73 -0.92 14.73 -13.79
N ILE A 74 -1.43 15.01 -15.00
CA ILE A 74 -2.15 16.26 -15.30
C ILE A 74 -3.45 16.32 -14.49
N LEU A 75 -4.23 15.24 -14.44
CA LEU A 75 -5.47 15.18 -13.68
C LEU A 75 -5.23 15.27 -12.16
N ALA A 76 -4.13 14.72 -11.66
CA ALA A 76 -3.74 14.85 -10.27
C ALA A 76 -3.33 16.30 -9.94
N LEU A 77 -2.54 16.96 -10.78
CA LEU A 77 -2.19 18.37 -10.63
C LEU A 77 -3.41 19.30 -10.67
N LEU A 78 -4.39 18.99 -11.54
CA LEU A 78 -5.65 19.73 -11.56
C LEU A 78 -6.40 19.59 -10.23
N LYS A 79 -6.48 18.37 -9.71
CA LYS A 79 -7.07 18.10 -8.40
C LYS A 79 -6.32 18.84 -7.29
N ASP A 80 -4.98 18.82 -7.30
CA ASP A 80 -4.16 19.54 -6.33
C ASP A 80 -4.42 21.06 -6.39
N ALA A 81 -4.67 21.63 -7.59
CA ALA A 81 -5.04 23.03 -7.76
C ALA A 81 -6.47 23.33 -7.28
N GLU A 82 -7.42 22.43 -7.52
CA GLU A 82 -8.79 22.51 -6.99
C GLU A 82 -8.77 22.48 -5.46
N ASP A 83 -8.00 21.55 -4.87
CA ASP A 83 -7.81 21.42 -3.44
C ASP A 83 -7.09 22.66 -2.85
N ALA A 84 -6.10 23.23 -3.55
CA ALA A 84 -5.45 24.47 -3.15
C ALA A 84 -6.40 25.70 -3.17
N SER A 85 -7.29 25.76 -4.15
CA SER A 85 -8.32 26.80 -4.22
C SER A 85 -9.37 26.67 -3.11
N ALA A 86 -9.76 25.45 -2.78
CA ALA A 86 -10.66 25.15 -1.66
C ALA A 86 -10.03 25.54 -0.30
N ARG A 87 -8.67 25.50 -0.20
CA ARG A 87 -7.92 25.98 0.99
C ARG A 87 -8.16 27.45 1.31
N LEU A 88 -8.28 28.27 0.28
CA LEU A 88 -8.54 29.71 0.47
C LEU A 88 -9.96 29.99 0.95
N GLN A 89 -10.84 29.00 0.90
CA GLN A 89 -12.24 29.16 1.29
C GLN A 89 -12.63 28.54 2.64
N ARG A 90 -12.03 27.44 3.09
CA ARG A 90 -12.14 26.88 4.48
C ARG A 90 -11.29 25.62 4.64
N ALA A 91 -10.48 25.55 5.69
CA ALA A 91 -9.53 24.46 5.98
C ALA A 91 -10.16 23.11 6.44
N GLU A 92 -11.47 22.98 6.42
CA GLU A 92 -12.18 21.86 7.07
C GLU A 92 -12.85 20.88 6.11
N ILE A 93 -12.77 21.08 4.80
CA ILE A 93 -13.44 20.23 3.82
C ILE A 93 -12.42 19.76 2.78
N GLY A 94 -12.36 18.45 2.53
CA GLY A 94 -11.44 17.90 1.53
C GLY A 94 -11.49 16.38 1.42
N LEU A 95 -10.82 15.85 0.40
CA LEU A 95 -10.61 14.42 0.24
C LEU A 95 -9.18 14.07 0.61
N LEU A 96 -9.02 13.15 1.56
CA LEU A 96 -7.75 12.53 1.93
C LEU A 96 -7.71 11.11 1.36
N THR A 97 -6.76 10.82 0.46
CA THR A 97 -6.56 9.47 -0.07
C THR A 97 -5.29 8.87 0.53
N VAL A 98 -5.45 7.92 1.44
CA VAL A 98 -4.36 7.23 2.12
C VAL A 98 -4.10 5.88 1.47
N GLY A 99 -2.88 5.70 0.96
CA GLY A 99 -2.36 4.40 0.59
C GLY A 99 -1.69 3.71 1.76
N MET A 100 -1.85 2.41 1.90
CA MET A 100 -1.12 1.66 2.93
C MET A 100 -0.78 0.24 2.51
N VAL A 101 0.36 -0.24 2.97
CA VAL A 101 0.67 -1.67 2.84
C VAL A 101 -0.32 -2.49 3.67
N SER A 102 -0.63 -3.70 3.21
CA SER A 102 -1.64 -4.56 3.84
C SER A 102 -1.36 -4.87 5.31
N THR A 103 -0.11 -4.75 5.77
CA THR A 103 0.27 -4.88 7.19
C THR A 103 -0.13 -3.67 8.04
N ALA A 104 -0.23 -2.48 7.46
CA ALA A 104 -0.59 -1.28 8.22
C ALA A 104 -2.08 -1.19 8.53
N LYS A 105 -2.95 -1.93 7.82
CA LYS A 105 -4.41 -1.89 8.04
C LYS A 105 -4.84 -2.19 9.47
N TYR A 106 -4.06 -3.01 10.20
CA TYR A 106 -4.40 -3.49 11.55
C TYR A 106 -4.35 -2.38 12.62
N PHE A 107 -3.70 -1.27 12.32
CA PHE A 107 -3.66 -0.12 13.22
C PHE A 107 -4.13 1.19 12.55
N MET A 108 -3.87 1.39 11.26
CA MET A 108 -4.22 2.62 10.56
C MET A 108 -5.72 2.91 10.51
N MET A 109 -6.58 1.86 10.49
CA MET A 109 -8.04 2.07 10.49
C MET A 109 -8.49 2.78 11.75
N ARG A 110 -7.91 2.47 12.92
CA ARG A 110 -8.24 3.16 14.17
C ARG A 110 -7.75 4.62 14.14
N MET A 111 -6.51 4.84 13.71
CA MET A 111 -5.94 6.19 13.60
C MET A 111 -6.74 7.06 12.61
N LEU A 112 -7.18 6.50 11.48
CA LEU A 112 -8.07 7.19 10.54
C LEU A 112 -9.44 7.50 11.13
N SER A 113 -9.98 6.60 11.96
CA SER A 113 -11.24 6.84 12.67
C SER A 113 -11.11 8.01 13.66
N ASP A 114 -10.01 8.06 14.40
CA ASP A 114 -9.72 9.11 15.37
C ASP A 114 -9.48 10.45 14.66
N PHE A 115 -8.78 10.45 13.52
CA PHE A 115 -8.61 11.63 12.66
C PHE A 115 -9.95 12.13 12.13
N ARG A 116 -10.81 11.25 11.60
CA ARG A 116 -12.12 11.62 11.08
C ARG A 116 -13.02 12.24 12.15
N ALA A 117 -12.93 11.77 13.39
CA ALA A 117 -13.70 12.34 14.50
C ALA A 117 -13.34 13.79 14.80
N ARG A 118 -12.07 14.18 14.58
CA ARG A 118 -11.58 15.56 14.77
C ARG A 118 -11.74 16.44 13.52
N HIS A 119 -11.84 15.81 12.33
CA HIS A 119 -11.92 16.47 11.03
C HIS A 119 -13.16 16.01 10.27
N ALA A 120 -14.36 16.30 10.81
CA ALA A 120 -15.64 15.79 10.30
C ALA A 120 -15.96 16.18 8.83
N GLY A 121 -15.34 17.25 8.30
CA GLY A 121 -15.50 17.70 6.92
C GLY A 121 -14.57 16.99 5.92
N VAL A 122 -13.70 16.08 6.39
CA VAL A 122 -12.75 15.38 5.51
C VAL A 122 -13.30 14.01 5.10
N ASP A 123 -13.47 13.84 3.79
CA ASP A 123 -13.74 12.52 3.21
C ASP A 123 -12.45 11.70 3.13
N ILE A 124 -12.49 10.46 3.60
CA ILE A 124 -11.33 9.57 3.62
C ILE A 124 -11.51 8.45 2.62
N ARG A 125 -10.55 8.30 1.71
CA ARG A 125 -10.41 7.14 0.82
C ARG A 125 -9.18 6.34 1.20
N VAL A 126 -9.33 5.03 1.27
CA VAL A 126 -8.24 4.11 1.60
C VAL A 126 -7.93 3.20 0.42
N CYS A 127 -6.65 3.12 0.07
CA CYS A 127 -6.10 2.20 -0.91
C CYS A 127 -5.12 1.25 -0.23
N THR A 128 -5.27 -0.06 -0.45
CA THR A 128 -4.39 -1.07 0.14
C THR A 128 -3.70 -1.89 -0.93
N GLY A 129 -2.47 -2.31 -0.67
CA GLY A 129 -1.71 -3.15 -1.57
C GLY A 129 -0.44 -3.69 -0.89
N ASN A 130 0.39 -4.39 -1.65
CA ASN A 130 1.77 -4.66 -1.22
C ASN A 130 2.67 -3.46 -1.53
N ARG A 131 3.96 -3.55 -1.17
CA ARG A 131 4.90 -2.44 -1.37
C ARG A 131 4.99 -2.00 -2.84
N GLU A 132 5.10 -2.95 -3.75
CA GLU A 132 5.23 -2.66 -5.19
C GLU A 132 3.99 -1.96 -5.75
N GLN A 133 2.80 -2.43 -5.39
CA GLN A 133 1.54 -1.81 -5.78
C GLN A 133 1.41 -0.39 -5.23
N LEU A 134 1.82 -0.18 -3.98
CA LEU A 134 1.74 1.12 -3.35
C LEU A 134 2.72 2.13 -3.99
N ILE A 135 3.90 1.69 -4.41
CA ILE A 135 4.83 2.52 -5.19
C ILE A 135 4.20 2.96 -6.51
N LYS A 136 3.53 2.05 -7.22
CA LYS A 136 2.80 2.38 -8.45
C LYS A 136 1.68 3.41 -8.20
N MET A 137 0.95 3.28 -7.08
CA MET A 137 -0.07 4.26 -6.68
C MET A 137 0.54 5.64 -6.42
N LEU A 138 1.69 5.72 -5.74
CA LEU A 138 2.43 6.97 -5.54
C LEU A 138 2.90 7.58 -6.87
N GLN A 139 3.48 6.78 -7.76
CA GLN A 139 3.93 7.23 -9.08
C GLN A 139 2.82 7.80 -9.93
N ASN A 140 1.62 7.23 -9.83
CA ASN A 140 0.44 7.61 -10.57
C ASN A 140 -0.38 8.72 -9.88
N ASN A 141 0.07 9.23 -8.73
CA ASN A 141 -0.68 10.17 -7.87
C ASN A 141 -2.10 9.67 -7.50
N GLU A 142 -2.26 8.35 -7.35
CA GLU A 142 -3.54 7.74 -6.95
C GLU A 142 -3.79 7.89 -5.44
N VAL A 143 -2.75 8.17 -4.66
CA VAL A 143 -2.80 8.42 -3.21
C VAL A 143 -2.09 9.73 -2.87
N ASP A 144 -2.53 10.38 -1.80
CA ASP A 144 -1.90 11.61 -1.30
C ASP A 144 -0.69 11.26 -0.46
N ILE A 145 -0.86 10.31 0.45
CA ILE A 145 0.15 9.82 1.37
C ILE A 145 0.10 8.31 1.39
N ALA A 146 1.26 7.68 1.54
CA ALA A 146 1.39 6.24 1.71
C ALA A 146 2.03 5.88 3.05
N VAL A 147 1.52 4.83 3.70
CA VAL A 147 2.09 4.23 4.92
C VAL A 147 2.77 2.92 4.58
N MET A 148 4.09 2.84 4.80
CA MET A 148 4.87 1.65 4.48
C MET A 148 6.11 1.49 5.36
N GLY A 149 6.57 0.25 5.52
CA GLY A 149 7.76 -0.07 6.34
C GLY A 149 9.09 0.15 5.63
N GLN A 150 9.10 0.32 4.30
CA GLN A 150 10.31 0.61 3.52
C GLN A 150 9.97 1.56 2.39
N PRO A 151 10.45 2.81 2.46
CA PRO A 151 10.27 3.80 1.40
C PRO A 151 10.86 3.32 0.06
N PRO A 152 10.32 3.80 -1.08
CA PRO A 152 10.92 3.52 -2.37
C PRO A 152 12.25 4.25 -2.53
N THR A 153 13.22 3.59 -3.17
CA THR A 153 14.49 4.21 -3.60
C THR A 153 14.42 4.65 -5.06
N GLU A 154 13.51 4.07 -5.81
CA GLU A 154 13.27 4.28 -7.24
C GLU A 154 12.41 5.51 -7.56
N LEU A 155 11.88 6.17 -6.53
CA LEU A 155 10.99 7.32 -6.67
C LEU A 155 11.45 8.46 -5.74
N GLN A 156 11.45 9.68 -6.24
CA GLN A 156 11.75 10.84 -5.41
C GLN A 156 10.59 11.10 -4.44
N THR A 157 10.81 10.73 -3.17
CA THR A 157 9.81 10.84 -2.12
C THR A 157 10.36 11.53 -0.88
N ARG A 158 9.48 12.16 -0.13
CA ARG A 158 9.70 12.46 1.28
C ARG A 158 9.18 11.30 2.09
N ALA A 159 10.04 10.72 2.90
CA ALA A 159 9.71 9.63 3.81
C ALA A 159 10.03 10.09 5.23
N GLU A 160 9.03 10.06 6.10
CA GLU A 160 9.14 10.52 7.49
C GLU A 160 8.80 9.35 8.41
N PRO A 161 9.78 8.91 9.24
CA PRO A 161 9.57 7.84 10.18
C PRO A 161 8.62 8.29 11.31
N PHE A 162 7.74 7.40 11.76
CA PHE A 162 6.83 7.73 12.86
C PHE A 162 6.71 6.66 13.95
N ALA A 163 7.13 5.41 13.72
CA ALA A 163 7.10 4.37 14.75
C ALA A 163 7.97 3.17 14.40
N ALA A 164 8.36 2.40 15.41
CA ALA A 164 9.02 1.12 15.24
C ALA A 164 8.11 0.10 14.54
N HIS A 165 8.70 -0.78 13.73
CA HIS A 165 8.02 -1.83 12.99
C HIS A 165 8.73 -3.18 13.20
N PRO A 166 8.44 -3.88 14.29
CA PRO A 166 9.05 -5.17 14.60
C PRO A 166 8.47 -6.28 13.72
N LEU A 167 9.37 -7.13 13.22
CA LEU A 167 9.05 -8.34 12.48
C LEU A 167 9.56 -9.56 13.26
N VAL A 168 8.73 -10.57 13.39
CA VAL A 168 8.97 -11.74 14.24
C VAL A 168 8.70 -13.04 13.47
N PHE A 169 9.37 -14.12 13.88
CA PHE A 169 9.00 -15.48 13.49
C PHE A 169 7.85 -15.96 14.37
N VAL A 170 6.93 -16.71 13.77
CA VAL A 170 5.75 -17.23 14.44
C VAL A 170 5.47 -18.68 14.04
N ALA A 171 4.85 -19.40 14.96
CA ALA A 171 4.40 -20.78 14.78
C ALA A 171 3.02 -20.99 15.41
N ALA A 172 2.41 -22.15 15.17
CA ALA A 172 1.30 -22.65 15.98
C ALA A 172 1.75 -22.82 17.45
N THR A 173 0.84 -22.68 18.38
CA THR A 173 1.18 -22.73 19.83
C THR A 173 1.65 -24.10 20.31
N ASP A 174 1.25 -25.18 19.61
CA ASP A 174 1.68 -26.56 19.84
C ASP A 174 2.94 -26.97 19.05
N HIS A 175 3.55 -26.02 18.33
CA HIS A 175 4.75 -26.29 17.53
C HIS A 175 5.97 -26.57 18.44
N PRO A 176 6.86 -27.55 18.11
CA PRO A 176 8.00 -27.91 18.96
C PRO A 176 8.98 -26.77 19.28
N LEU A 177 9.00 -25.71 18.47
CA LEU A 177 9.83 -24.53 18.70
C LEU A 177 9.16 -23.48 19.60
N ALA A 178 7.86 -23.58 19.86
CA ALA A 178 7.10 -22.55 20.58
C ALA A 178 7.53 -22.40 22.05
N GLU A 179 7.98 -23.48 22.68
CA GLU A 179 8.44 -23.49 24.07
C GLU A 179 9.96 -23.37 24.22
N ARG A 180 10.68 -23.30 23.09
CA ARG A 180 12.17 -23.19 23.12
C ARG A 180 12.58 -21.73 23.11
N GLU A 181 13.57 -21.43 23.98
CA GLU A 181 14.21 -20.13 24.06
C GLU A 181 15.54 -20.12 23.31
N GLN A 182 15.99 -18.91 22.93
CA GLN A 182 17.28 -18.64 22.29
C GLN A 182 17.55 -19.49 21.04
N LEU A 183 16.52 -19.66 20.20
CA LEU A 183 16.65 -20.38 18.95
C LEU A 183 17.68 -19.71 18.05
N THR A 184 18.55 -20.51 17.47
CA THR A 184 19.43 -20.06 16.39
C THR A 184 18.69 -20.11 15.04
N VAL A 185 19.23 -19.43 14.03
CA VAL A 185 18.66 -19.49 12.67
C VAL A 185 18.76 -20.91 12.09
N ASP A 186 19.77 -21.69 12.54
CA ASP A 186 19.94 -23.07 12.11
C ASP A 186 18.85 -24.01 12.68
N ASP A 187 18.28 -23.71 13.84
CA ASP A 187 17.13 -24.45 14.39
C ASP A 187 15.89 -24.36 13.50
N LEU A 188 15.81 -23.33 12.66
CA LEU A 188 14.70 -23.14 11.73
C LEU A 188 14.84 -23.95 10.42
N ARG A 189 16.05 -24.42 10.08
CA ARG A 189 16.33 -25.15 8.81
C ARG A 189 15.47 -26.38 8.55
N PRO A 190 15.11 -27.20 9.57
CA PRO A 190 14.28 -28.39 9.34
C PRO A 190 12.83 -28.05 8.91
N TYR A 191 12.37 -26.83 9.21
CA TYR A 191 10.98 -26.46 9.09
C TYR A 191 10.68 -25.71 7.80
N GLU A 192 9.44 -25.80 7.35
CA GLU A 192 8.94 -25.16 6.15
C GLU A 192 8.30 -23.80 6.49
N PHE A 193 8.40 -22.87 5.55
CA PHE A 193 7.88 -21.50 5.71
C PHE A 193 6.71 -21.22 4.79
N ILE A 194 5.72 -20.53 5.36
CA ILE A 194 4.65 -19.88 4.61
C ILE A 194 5.07 -18.43 4.37
N VAL A 195 5.15 -18.07 3.08
CA VAL A 195 5.68 -16.76 2.70
C VAL A 195 4.65 -15.91 1.99
N ARG A 196 4.83 -14.62 2.08
CA ARG A 196 4.04 -13.66 1.31
C ARG A 196 4.45 -13.67 -0.16
N GLU A 197 3.59 -13.11 -0.98
CA GLU A 197 3.80 -12.94 -2.42
C GLU A 197 5.03 -12.08 -2.75
N GLN A 198 5.51 -12.16 -3.99
CA GLN A 198 6.50 -11.24 -4.53
C GLN A 198 6.00 -9.79 -4.44
N GLY A 199 6.92 -8.83 -4.24
CA GLY A 199 6.56 -7.43 -4.01
C GLY A 199 6.12 -7.12 -2.56
N SER A 200 5.98 -8.13 -1.68
CA SER A 200 5.74 -7.92 -0.25
C SER A 200 7.02 -7.45 0.45
N GLY A 201 6.92 -6.33 1.18
CA GLY A 201 8.04 -5.85 2.01
C GLY A 201 8.40 -6.78 3.16
N THR A 202 7.44 -7.53 3.72
CA THR A 202 7.69 -8.54 4.76
C THR A 202 8.48 -9.72 4.21
N ARG A 203 8.12 -10.19 3.00
CA ARG A 203 8.89 -11.23 2.30
C ARG A 203 10.34 -10.79 2.05
N ALA A 204 10.53 -9.58 1.55
CA ALA A 204 11.86 -9.03 1.30
C ALA A 204 12.71 -8.95 2.60
N ALA A 205 12.09 -8.60 3.72
CA ALA A 205 12.76 -8.56 5.02
C ALA A 205 13.15 -9.98 5.49
N MET A 206 12.28 -10.97 5.34
CA MET A 206 12.57 -12.37 5.65
C MET A 206 13.74 -12.90 4.80
N GLN A 207 13.69 -12.67 3.50
CA GLN A 207 14.75 -13.08 2.58
C GLN A 207 16.10 -12.46 2.96
N LYS A 208 16.09 -11.15 3.29
CA LYS A 208 17.30 -10.45 3.76
C LYS A 208 17.81 -11.08 5.05
N PHE A 209 16.94 -11.33 6.03
CA PHE A 209 17.32 -11.96 7.31
C PHE A 209 18.04 -13.30 7.08
N PHE A 210 17.46 -14.19 6.27
CA PHE A 210 18.09 -15.47 5.97
C PHE A 210 19.39 -15.34 5.17
N ALA A 211 19.44 -14.41 4.21
CA ALA A 211 20.67 -14.15 3.44
C ALA A 211 21.80 -13.64 4.33
N ASP A 212 21.52 -12.72 5.27
CA ASP A 212 22.49 -12.17 6.21
C ASP A 212 23.07 -13.30 7.13
N HIS A 213 22.28 -14.34 7.42
CA HIS A 213 22.70 -15.51 8.21
C HIS A 213 23.19 -16.68 7.34
N ARG A 214 23.25 -16.56 6.02
CA ARG A 214 23.67 -17.59 5.06
C ARG A 214 22.87 -18.90 5.19
N VAL A 215 21.57 -18.76 5.42
CA VAL A 215 20.61 -19.86 5.51
C VAL A 215 19.63 -19.75 4.36
N GLU A 216 19.30 -20.88 3.74
CA GLU A 216 18.25 -20.96 2.73
C GLU A 216 16.99 -21.57 3.35
N PRO A 217 15.87 -20.82 3.46
CA PRO A 217 14.65 -21.33 4.07
C PRO A 217 13.92 -22.29 3.12
N ARG A 218 13.33 -23.34 3.67
CA ARG A 218 12.43 -24.21 2.91
C ARG A 218 11.08 -23.54 2.75
N LEU A 219 10.68 -23.26 1.51
CA LEU A 219 9.41 -22.59 1.21
C LEU A 219 8.37 -23.64 0.86
N GLN A 220 7.30 -23.75 1.66
CA GLN A 220 6.19 -24.67 1.39
C GLN A 220 5.08 -23.99 0.58
N MET A 221 4.69 -22.79 0.99
CA MET A 221 3.50 -22.14 0.44
C MET A 221 3.73 -20.65 0.25
N GLN A 222 3.24 -20.08 -0.84
CA GLN A 222 3.16 -18.65 -1.04
C GLN A 222 1.72 -18.18 -0.96
N VAL A 223 1.47 -17.14 -0.16
CA VAL A 223 0.14 -16.54 0.02
C VAL A 223 0.18 -15.04 -0.25
N ASN A 224 -0.96 -14.45 -0.61
CA ASN A 224 -1.08 -13.02 -0.96
C ASN A 224 -1.75 -12.18 0.15
N SER A 225 -2.00 -12.76 1.29
CA SER A 225 -2.71 -12.12 2.40
C SER A 225 -2.06 -12.46 3.74
N ASN A 226 -2.00 -11.47 4.65
CA ASN A 226 -1.57 -11.70 6.04
C ASN A 226 -2.55 -12.63 6.77
N GLU A 227 -3.86 -12.52 6.49
CA GLU A 227 -4.85 -13.40 7.10
C GLU A 227 -4.63 -14.86 6.69
N THR A 228 -4.43 -15.12 5.40
CA THR A 228 -4.14 -16.48 4.92
C THR A 228 -2.85 -17.02 5.54
N LEU A 229 -1.81 -16.19 5.69
CA LEU A 229 -0.57 -16.59 6.34
C LEU A 229 -0.82 -16.96 7.80
N LYS A 230 -1.53 -16.12 8.57
CA LYS A 230 -1.85 -16.39 9.97
C LYS A 230 -2.65 -17.68 10.12
N GLN A 231 -3.71 -17.86 9.31
CA GLN A 231 -4.52 -19.07 9.34
C GLN A 231 -3.70 -20.32 9.03
N ALA A 232 -2.81 -20.27 8.06
CA ALA A 232 -1.95 -21.39 7.72
C ALA A 232 -0.94 -21.71 8.84
N VAL A 233 -0.37 -20.71 9.50
CA VAL A 233 0.51 -20.89 10.67
C VAL A 233 -0.27 -21.51 11.83
N MET A 234 -1.45 -20.98 12.18
CA MET A 234 -2.29 -21.54 13.26
C MET A 234 -2.74 -22.97 12.98
N ALA A 235 -2.91 -23.34 11.71
CA ALA A 235 -3.21 -24.71 11.30
C ALA A 235 -1.99 -25.64 11.29
N GLY A 236 -0.80 -25.17 11.71
CA GLY A 236 0.42 -26.00 11.75
C GLY A 236 1.05 -26.29 10.40
N LEU A 237 0.68 -25.56 9.33
CA LEU A 237 1.22 -25.81 7.98
C LEU A 237 2.65 -25.34 7.79
N GLY A 238 3.25 -24.63 8.77
CA GLY A 238 4.63 -24.15 8.73
C GLY A 238 4.84 -22.90 9.54
N LEU A 239 6.08 -22.41 9.53
CA LEU A 239 6.47 -21.18 10.20
C LEU A 239 6.12 -19.94 9.37
N GLY A 240 5.86 -18.83 10.06
CA GLY A 240 5.64 -17.53 9.45
C GLY A 240 6.68 -16.50 9.85
N PHE A 241 6.88 -15.48 9.00
CA PHE A 241 7.59 -14.26 9.34
C PHE A 241 6.67 -13.07 9.10
N VAL A 242 6.31 -12.36 10.15
CA VAL A 242 5.22 -11.38 10.13
C VAL A 242 5.56 -10.11 10.89
N SER A 243 4.82 -9.03 10.60
CA SER A 243 4.82 -7.87 11.47
C SER A 243 4.07 -8.17 12.77
N LEU A 244 4.66 -7.86 13.91
CA LEU A 244 4.00 -7.97 15.22
C LEU A 244 2.64 -7.27 15.23
N HIS A 245 2.53 -6.13 14.57
CA HIS A 245 1.29 -5.36 14.48
C HIS A 245 0.15 -6.07 13.74
N THR A 246 0.41 -7.22 13.10
CA THR A 246 -0.63 -7.99 12.40
C THR A 246 -1.22 -9.13 13.21
N ILE A 247 -0.58 -9.49 14.32
CA ILE A 247 -0.89 -10.70 15.10
C ILE A 247 -1.30 -10.41 16.56
N GLY A 248 -1.53 -9.13 16.92
CA GLY A 248 -1.87 -8.77 18.30
C GLY A 248 -3.09 -9.52 18.83
N SER A 249 -4.15 -9.65 18.04
CA SER A 249 -5.35 -10.39 18.44
C SER A 249 -5.09 -11.89 18.64
N GLU A 250 -4.30 -12.49 17.76
CA GLU A 250 -3.96 -13.91 17.83
C GLU A 250 -3.06 -14.20 19.04
N LEU A 251 -2.20 -13.26 19.42
CA LEU A 251 -1.37 -13.34 20.64
C LEU A 251 -2.24 -13.22 21.89
N ASP A 252 -3.14 -12.23 21.93
CA ASP A 252 -4.06 -12.02 23.06
C ASP A 252 -4.93 -13.26 23.35
N HIS A 253 -5.26 -14.04 22.29
CA HIS A 253 -6.07 -15.26 22.40
C HIS A 253 -5.24 -16.56 22.47
N GLY A 254 -3.92 -16.48 22.52
CA GLY A 254 -3.04 -17.66 22.57
C GLY A 254 -3.17 -18.57 21.34
N GLN A 255 -3.43 -18.02 20.16
CA GLN A 255 -3.62 -18.78 18.93
C GLN A 255 -2.36 -18.93 18.10
N ILE A 256 -1.35 -18.09 18.36
CA ILE A 256 -0.05 -18.09 17.68
C ILE A 256 1.05 -17.83 18.71
N ALA A 257 2.21 -18.42 18.49
CA ALA A 257 3.40 -18.21 19.34
C ALA A 257 4.45 -17.40 18.57
N ILE A 258 5.08 -16.44 19.25
CA ILE A 258 6.30 -15.80 18.76
C ILE A 258 7.46 -16.72 19.12
N LEU A 259 8.32 -17.01 18.13
CA LEU A 259 9.53 -17.79 18.36
C LEU A 259 10.67 -16.87 18.81
N ASP A 260 11.33 -17.25 19.90
CA ASP A 260 12.50 -16.54 20.41
C ASP A 260 13.76 -16.88 19.58
N VAL A 261 13.87 -16.26 18.42
CA VAL A 261 14.96 -16.46 17.47
C VAL A 261 16.01 -15.37 17.64
N GLN A 262 17.29 -15.76 17.73
CA GLN A 262 18.39 -14.80 17.81
C GLN A 262 18.32 -13.76 16.67
N SER A 263 18.66 -12.53 16.98
CA SER A 263 18.58 -11.38 16.06
C SER A 263 17.15 -11.00 15.66
N THR A 264 16.15 -11.43 16.41
CA THR A 264 14.76 -10.95 16.29
C THR A 264 14.27 -10.33 17.58
N PRO A 265 13.30 -9.42 17.57
CA PRO A 265 12.59 -8.88 16.41
C PRO A 265 13.49 -8.15 15.40
N VAL A 266 13.25 -8.35 14.10
CA VAL A 266 13.89 -7.52 13.07
C VAL A 266 13.20 -6.17 13.07
N PHE A 267 13.88 -5.14 13.56
CA PHE A 267 13.30 -3.80 13.61
C PHE A 267 13.40 -3.09 12.27
N ARG A 268 12.28 -2.60 11.82
CA ARG A 268 12.12 -1.63 10.73
C ARG A 268 11.40 -0.40 11.28
N VAL A 269 11.09 0.54 10.42
CA VAL A 269 10.39 1.77 10.79
C VAL A 269 9.18 1.95 9.88
N TRP A 270 8.05 2.30 10.46
CA TRP A 270 6.91 2.80 9.72
C TRP A 270 7.16 4.23 9.24
N ASN A 271 6.87 4.45 7.98
CA ASN A 271 7.07 5.75 7.35
C ASN A 271 5.77 6.27 6.72
N MET A 272 5.57 7.58 6.86
CA MET A 272 4.68 8.37 6.03
C MET A 272 5.43 8.80 4.78
N VAL A 273 4.90 8.49 3.60
CA VAL A 273 5.62 8.70 2.33
C VAL A 273 4.72 9.44 1.34
N HIS A 274 5.23 10.50 0.73
CA HIS A 274 4.61 11.15 -0.43
C HIS A 274 5.67 11.53 -1.46
N THR A 275 5.28 11.74 -2.71
CA THR A 275 6.22 12.19 -3.75
C THR A 275 6.62 13.65 -3.52
N LEU A 276 7.87 14.01 -3.83
CA LEU A 276 8.34 15.39 -3.69
C LEU A 276 7.59 16.37 -4.61
N SER A 277 7.06 15.89 -5.73
CA SER A 277 6.25 16.70 -6.65
C SER A 277 4.83 16.94 -6.18
N LYS A 278 4.37 16.24 -5.13
CA LYS A 278 3.01 16.38 -4.58
C LYS A 278 2.96 17.51 -3.58
N VAL A 279 2.08 18.48 -3.83
CA VAL A 279 1.66 19.46 -2.83
C VAL A 279 0.52 18.85 -2.05
N LEU A 280 0.75 18.55 -0.77
CA LEU A 280 -0.27 17.93 0.07
C LEU A 280 -1.44 18.89 0.33
N SER A 281 -2.65 18.36 0.35
CA SER A 281 -3.85 19.10 0.79
C SER A 281 -3.77 19.39 2.30
N PRO A 282 -4.51 20.39 2.84
CA PRO A 282 -4.55 20.62 4.28
C PRO A 282 -4.98 19.40 5.08
N ALA A 283 -5.93 18.63 4.55
CA ALA A 283 -6.35 17.37 5.17
C ALA A 283 -5.21 16.35 5.19
N ALA A 284 -4.45 16.23 4.10
CA ALA A 284 -3.29 15.35 4.04
C ALA A 284 -2.15 15.84 4.97
N GLU A 285 -1.88 17.15 5.02
CA GLU A 285 -0.91 17.72 5.94
C GLU A 285 -1.33 17.52 7.40
N ALA A 286 -2.59 17.80 7.75
CA ALA A 286 -3.11 17.59 9.10
C ALA A 286 -2.97 16.11 9.52
N PHE A 287 -3.35 15.19 8.64
CA PHE A 287 -3.20 13.76 8.87
C PHE A 287 -1.73 13.37 9.05
N ARG A 288 -0.84 13.89 8.20
CA ARG A 288 0.60 13.65 8.31
C ARG A 288 1.14 14.08 9.68
N TYR A 289 0.84 15.30 10.10
CA TYR A 289 1.28 15.80 11.40
C TYR A 289 0.74 14.97 12.56
N GLU A 290 -0.53 14.59 12.52
CA GLU A 290 -1.15 13.80 13.57
C GLU A 290 -0.49 12.42 13.72
N ILE A 291 -0.17 11.76 12.59
CA ILE A 291 0.49 10.46 12.61
C ILE A 291 1.94 10.59 13.10
N LEU A 292 2.66 11.62 12.68
CA LEU A 292 4.04 11.85 13.12
C LEU A 292 4.11 12.15 14.62
N GLU A 293 3.11 12.84 15.15
CA GLU A 293 3.07 13.21 16.57
C GLU A 293 2.62 12.06 17.46
N ASN A 294 1.62 11.29 17.05
CA ASN A 294 0.95 10.34 17.95
C ASN A 294 1.16 8.87 17.57
N GLY A 295 1.74 8.59 16.39
CA GLY A 295 1.79 7.24 15.84
C GLY A 295 2.62 6.27 16.66
N GLU A 296 3.78 6.70 17.17
CA GLU A 296 4.64 5.86 18.01
C GLU A 296 3.96 5.49 19.32
N GLN A 297 3.41 6.49 20.04
CA GLN A 297 2.72 6.25 21.29
C GLN A 297 1.51 5.34 21.11
N PHE A 298 0.75 5.54 20.03
CA PHE A 298 -0.39 4.69 19.70
C PHE A 298 0.01 3.23 19.52
N LEU A 299 1.06 2.96 18.74
CA LEU A 299 1.53 1.60 18.50
C LEU A 299 2.17 0.98 19.74
N ALA A 300 2.94 1.75 20.52
CA ALA A 300 3.49 1.30 21.78
C ALA A 300 2.40 0.91 22.79
N THR A 301 1.36 1.72 22.92
CA THR A 301 0.23 1.42 23.83
C THR A 301 -0.52 0.17 23.39
N LYS A 302 -0.74 0.01 22.07
CA LYS A 302 -1.56 -1.10 21.56
C LYS A 302 -0.83 -2.42 21.49
N PHE A 303 0.48 -2.43 21.19
CA PHE A 303 1.24 -3.64 20.88
C PHE A 303 2.48 -3.83 21.76
N GLY A 304 2.85 -2.83 22.57
CA GLY A 304 4.10 -2.84 23.34
C GLY A 304 4.17 -3.98 24.36
N HIS A 305 3.03 -4.43 24.89
CA HIS A 305 2.98 -5.55 25.83
C HIS A 305 3.32 -6.91 25.21
N HIS A 306 3.33 -7.02 23.88
CA HIS A 306 3.77 -8.21 23.15
C HIS A 306 5.27 -8.19 22.83
N LEU A 307 5.93 -7.03 22.98
CA LEU A 307 7.38 -6.91 22.84
C LEU A 307 8.03 -7.24 24.17
N VAL A 308 8.36 -8.51 24.38
CA VAL A 308 9.33 -8.87 25.40
C VAL A 308 10.69 -8.43 24.83
N LEU A 309 11.12 -7.22 25.17
CA LEU A 309 12.50 -6.81 24.93
C LEU A 309 13.38 -7.55 25.94
N PRO A 310 14.48 -8.17 25.51
CA PRO A 310 15.40 -8.85 26.39
C PRO A 310 16.05 -7.90 27.40
#